data_f9efdc669356e3cf1b0b17c6a5fb4122
#
_entry.id   f9efdc669356e3cf1b0b17c6a5fb4122
#
_cell.length_a   1.000
_cell.length_b   1.000
_cell.length_c   1.000
_cell.angle_alpha   90.00
_cell.angle_beta   90.00
_cell.angle_gamma   90.00
#
_symmetry.space_group_name_H-M   'P 1'
#
loop_
_entity.id
_entity.type
_entity.pdbx_description
1 polymer ?
#
loop_
_entity_poly.entity_id
_entity_poly.type
_entity_poly.pdbx_seq_one_letter_code
_entity_poly.pdbx_strand_id
1 'polypeptide(L)'
;MRTISYLISFLLLAACTGTPSKAPLTLWYDKPAQNWDEALPIGNGRAGAMVFGGVEKEQLQLNENTLYSGEPSVVFKDVKITPEMFDKVVGLMKAGKYKTASDLVCKNWLGRLHQYYQPFGDLHIQNNKPGDAAGYKRALNISDAVATTVYKQNGVKYEREVFASHPDNVIVMHLKSDTPNGIDISLDFTSPHPTAQQKGTDDRLILHGQAPGYVERRTFEQIEQWGDQYKHPELYDANGKRKFDKRMLYGDEIGGKGMFFEAQLKPVFPKDGKCEITDAGIHIYNTDEVYFILSMATSFNGFDKSPSRDGIDPSAKAASILEK
;
A
#
# COMPACT_ATOMS: atom_id res chain seq x y z
N MET A 1 -27.80 24.14 84.66
CA MET A 1 -28.12 23.40 83.44
C MET A 1 -27.24 23.92 82.33
N ARG A 2 -26.19 23.14 81.86
CA ARG A 2 -25.24 23.54 80.83
C ARG A 2 -25.63 22.80 79.52
N THR A 3 -26.03 23.54 78.55
CA THR A 3 -26.30 23.05 77.22
C THR A 3 -24.99 22.99 76.44
N ILE A 4 -24.59 21.77 75.96
CA ILE A 4 -23.43 21.53 75.19
C ILE A 4 -23.90 21.56 73.72
N SER A 5 -23.40 22.56 72.95
CA SER A 5 -23.61 22.65 71.48
C SER A 5 -22.53 21.82 70.77
N TYR A 6 -22.94 20.76 70.03
CA TYR A 6 -22.06 19.99 69.13
C TYR A 6 -22.02 20.67 67.77
N LEU A 7 -20.83 21.22 67.45
CA LEU A 7 -20.53 21.69 66.08
C LEU A 7 -20.04 20.50 65.25
N ILE A 8 -20.88 20.07 64.36
CA ILE A 8 -20.51 19.04 63.37
C ILE A 8 -19.84 19.73 62.15
N SER A 9 -18.52 19.64 62.09
CA SER A 9 -17.75 20.07 60.87
C SER A 9 -17.87 19.00 59.76
N PHE A 10 -18.64 19.33 58.74
CA PHE A 10 -18.67 18.54 57.51
C PHE A 10 -17.42 18.85 56.68
N LEU A 11 -16.43 17.96 56.69
CA LEU A 11 -15.31 17.97 55.72
C LEU A 11 -15.82 17.47 54.38
N LEU A 12 -16.04 18.37 53.44
CA LEU A 12 -16.24 18.03 52.03
C LEU A 12 -14.90 17.57 51.42
N LEU A 13 -14.70 16.26 51.35
CA LEU A 13 -13.67 15.66 50.48
C LEU A 13 -14.11 15.82 49.01
N ALA A 14 -13.63 16.85 48.35
CA ALA A 14 -13.68 16.95 46.89
C ALA A 14 -12.73 15.89 46.34
N ALA A 15 -13.26 14.71 46.08
CA ALA A 15 -12.56 13.70 45.29
C ALA A 15 -12.44 14.24 43.85
N CYS A 16 -11.27 14.75 43.50
CA CYS A 16 -10.90 14.94 42.09
C CYS A 16 -10.85 13.57 41.39
N THR A 17 -11.99 13.13 40.86
CA THR A 17 -12.03 12.00 39.92
C THR A 17 -11.59 12.50 38.55
N GLY A 18 -10.33 12.95 38.44
CA GLY A 18 -9.66 13.04 37.16
C GLY A 18 -9.39 11.62 36.70
N THR A 19 -10.20 11.09 35.79
CA THR A 19 -9.81 9.92 35.01
C THR A 19 -8.42 10.23 34.42
N PRO A 20 -7.39 9.42 34.67
CA PRO A 20 -6.09 9.66 34.06
C PRO A 20 -6.31 9.59 32.54
N SER A 21 -6.13 10.71 31.87
CA SER A 21 -6.11 10.76 30.42
C SER A 21 -4.98 9.82 29.99
N LYS A 22 -5.33 8.69 29.40
CA LYS A 22 -4.35 7.79 28.83
C LYS A 22 -3.55 8.60 27.82
N ALA A 23 -2.24 8.72 28.02
CA ALA A 23 -1.38 9.38 27.06
C ALA A 23 -1.62 8.71 25.68
N PRO A 24 -1.78 9.50 24.62
CA PRO A 24 -2.03 8.93 23.30
C PRO A 24 -0.88 8.00 22.93
N LEU A 25 -1.20 6.81 22.45
CA LEU A 25 -0.20 5.87 21.92
C LEU A 25 0.39 6.47 20.64
N THR A 26 1.64 6.90 20.69
CA THR A 26 2.30 7.60 19.61
C THR A 26 3.68 7.00 19.34
N LEU A 27 3.94 6.58 18.12
CA LEU A 27 5.28 6.37 17.62
C LEU A 27 5.81 7.71 17.11
N TRP A 28 7.05 8.07 17.45
CA TRP A 28 7.61 9.33 16.97
C TRP A 28 9.11 9.24 16.69
N TYR A 29 9.59 10.10 15.79
CA TYR A 29 10.98 10.17 15.33
C TYR A 29 11.36 11.63 15.08
N ASP A 30 12.64 11.93 15.24
CA ASP A 30 13.23 13.27 15.07
C ASP A 30 13.95 13.44 13.72
N LYS A 31 13.81 12.46 12.83
CA LYS A 31 14.41 12.47 11.46
C LYS A 31 13.49 11.73 10.48
N PRO A 32 13.57 12.05 9.16
CA PRO A 32 12.90 11.29 8.11
C PRO A 32 13.33 9.82 8.08
N ALA A 33 12.46 8.96 7.57
CA ALA A 33 12.79 7.56 7.27
C ALA A 33 13.79 7.48 6.11
N GLN A 34 14.78 6.61 6.25
CA GLN A 34 15.78 6.36 5.21
C GLN A 34 15.45 5.13 4.38
N ASN A 35 14.62 4.23 4.94
CA ASN A 35 14.22 2.99 4.31
C ASN A 35 12.79 2.60 4.75
N TRP A 36 12.26 1.55 4.14
CA TRP A 36 10.90 1.08 4.38
C TRP A 36 10.61 0.72 5.85
N ASP A 37 11.55 0.08 6.54
CA ASP A 37 11.37 -0.36 7.94
C ASP A 37 11.24 0.81 8.93
N GLU A 38 11.69 1.99 8.55
CA GLU A 38 11.60 3.20 9.36
C GLU A 38 10.33 4.02 9.06
N ALA A 39 9.68 3.80 7.91
CA ALA A 39 8.50 4.55 7.50
C ALA A 39 7.28 4.26 8.37
N LEU A 40 6.33 5.19 8.45
CA LEU A 40 5.12 5.06 9.26
C LEU A 40 3.98 4.48 8.42
N PRO A 41 3.37 3.35 8.85
CA PRO A 41 2.28 2.74 8.11
C PRO A 41 0.95 3.44 8.37
N ILE A 42 0.18 3.66 7.31
CA ILE A 42 -1.24 4.00 7.37
C ILE A 42 -2.05 3.02 6.50
N GLY A 43 -3.32 2.83 6.81
CA GLY A 43 -4.17 1.96 5.98
C GLY A 43 -5.59 1.83 6.51
N ASN A 44 -6.51 1.48 5.60
CA ASN A 44 -7.93 1.27 5.90
C ASN A 44 -8.39 -0.18 5.66
N GLY A 45 -7.44 -1.12 5.46
CA GLY A 45 -7.71 -2.51 5.12
C GLY A 45 -7.80 -2.78 3.61
N ARG A 46 -7.92 -1.74 2.77
CA ARG A 46 -7.90 -1.84 1.31
C ARG A 46 -6.74 -1.07 0.70
N ALA A 47 -6.68 0.21 0.96
CA ALA A 47 -5.59 1.08 0.58
C ALA A 47 -4.66 1.32 1.77
N GLY A 48 -3.38 1.42 1.53
CA GLY A 48 -2.38 1.74 2.54
C GLY A 48 -1.19 2.46 1.95
N ALA A 49 -0.39 3.06 2.82
CA ALA A 49 0.88 3.66 2.43
C ALA A 49 1.89 3.58 3.57
N MET A 50 3.18 3.53 3.19
CA MET A 50 4.30 3.80 4.08
C MET A 50 4.72 5.25 3.89
N VAL A 51 4.63 6.05 4.96
CA VAL A 51 4.91 7.50 4.97
C VAL A 51 6.32 7.73 5.49
N PHE A 52 7.21 8.28 4.66
CA PHE A 52 8.63 8.46 5.00
C PHE A 52 8.90 9.72 5.82
N GLY A 53 8.09 10.74 5.69
CA GLY A 53 8.25 12.01 6.41
C GLY A 53 9.38 12.88 5.85
N GLY A 54 9.69 12.80 4.57
CA GLY A 54 10.72 13.59 3.93
C GLY A 54 10.42 15.10 3.95
N VAL A 55 11.45 15.94 4.03
CA VAL A 55 11.34 17.41 4.04
C VAL A 55 11.41 17.96 2.63
N GLU A 56 12.53 17.74 1.95
CA GLU A 56 12.69 18.19 0.56
C GLU A 56 11.93 17.32 -0.40
N LYS A 57 11.99 16.00 -0.18
CA LYS A 57 11.24 15.02 -0.94
C LYS A 57 10.53 14.07 0.00
N GLU A 58 9.19 14.09 0.01
CA GLU A 58 8.36 13.08 0.66
C GLU A 58 8.12 11.92 -0.29
N GLN A 59 7.96 10.74 0.30
CA GLN A 59 7.58 9.52 -0.40
C GLN A 59 6.46 8.81 0.37
N LEU A 60 5.40 8.47 -0.33
CA LEU A 60 4.37 7.55 0.13
C LEU A 60 4.44 6.30 -0.76
N GLN A 61 4.90 5.17 -0.20
CA GLN A 61 4.84 3.88 -0.90
C GLN A 61 3.44 3.32 -0.79
N LEU A 62 2.78 3.23 -1.93
CA LEU A 62 1.35 2.92 -2.02
C LEU A 62 1.09 1.42 -2.14
N ASN A 63 -0.04 1.01 -1.58
CA ASN A 63 -0.44 -0.37 -1.51
C ASN A 63 -1.95 -0.50 -1.69
N GLU A 64 -2.40 -1.45 -2.51
CA GLU A 64 -3.81 -1.82 -2.65
C GLU A 64 -3.94 -3.34 -2.52
N ASN A 65 -4.81 -3.80 -1.63
CA ASN A 65 -4.83 -5.18 -1.13
C ASN A 65 -5.18 -6.24 -2.17
N THR A 66 -5.71 -5.86 -3.32
CA THR A 66 -6.07 -6.79 -4.40
C THR A 66 -5.06 -6.85 -5.54
N LEU A 67 -3.98 -6.04 -5.50
CA LEU A 67 -3.00 -6.00 -6.57
C LEU A 67 -2.06 -7.21 -6.51
N TYR A 68 -2.33 -8.20 -7.36
CA TYR A 68 -1.54 -9.42 -7.51
C TYR A 68 -1.09 -9.62 -8.95
N SER A 69 0.01 -10.33 -9.13
CA SER A 69 0.41 -10.86 -10.43
C SER A 69 -0.47 -12.04 -10.85
N GLY A 70 -0.51 -12.31 -12.14
CA GLY A 70 -1.15 -13.49 -12.70
C GLY A 70 -2.67 -13.40 -12.77
N GLU A 71 -3.26 -14.57 -12.96
CA GLU A 71 -4.69 -14.79 -13.04
C GLU A 71 -5.07 -16.00 -12.20
N PRO A 72 -6.37 -16.18 -11.87
CA PRO A 72 -6.85 -17.39 -11.24
C PRO A 72 -6.40 -18.60 -12.05
N SER A 73 -5.56 -19.42 -11.45
CA SER A 73 -5.10 -20.62 -12.12
C SER A 73 -6.04 -21.77 -11.82
N VAL A 74 -6.27 -22.61 -12.81
CA VAL A 74 -6.97 -23.89 -12.63
C VAL A 74 -6.13 -24.92 -11.87
N VAL A 75 -5.33 -24.45 -10.94
CA VAL A 75 -4.31 -25.20 -10.17
C VAL A 75 -4.88 -26.47 -9.55
N PHE A 76 -6.15 -26.45 -9.16
CA PHE A 76 -6.77 -27.59 -8.52
C PHE A 76 -7.53 -28.52 -9.48
N LYS A 77 -7.68 -28.16 -10.78
CA LYS A 77 -8.37 -29.03 -11.75
C LYS A 77 -7.63 -30.34 -12.01
N ASP A 78 -6.30 -30.31 -11.92
CA ASP A 78 -5.43 -31.45 -12.18
C ASP A 78 -4.98 -32.20 -10.92
N VAL A 79 -5.37 -31.68 -9.73
CA VAL A 79 -5.05 -32.31 -8.46
C VAL A 79 -6.11 -33.38 -8.16
N LYS A 80 -5.70 -34.64 -8.30
CA LYS A 80 -6.55 -35.79 -7.96
C LYS A 80 -6.00 -36.46 -6.71
N ILE A 81 -6.60 -36.13 -5.57
CA ILE A 81 -6.33 -36.83 -4.31
C ILE A 81 -7.29 -38.00 -4.22
N THR A 82 -6.78 -39.24 -4.27
CA THR A 82 -7.59 -40.43 -4.08
C THR A 82 -7.33 -41.02 -2.68
N PRO A 83 -8.28 -41.84 -2.14
CA PRO A 83 -8.06 -42.54 -0.87
C PRO A 83 -6.76 -43.36 -0.85
N GLU A 84 -6.43 -44.03 -1.95
CA GLU A 84 -5.23 -44.87 -2.09
C GLU A 84 -3.96 -44.02 -2.02
N MET A 85 -3.96 -42.84 -2.61
CA MET A 85 -2.82 -41.90 -2.52
C MET A 85 -2.67 -41.38 -1.09
N PHE A 86 -3.77 -41.10 -0.41
CA PHE A 86 -3.76 -40.68 0.99
C PHE A 86 -3.16 -41.79 1.89
N ASP A 87 -3.66 -43.03 1.75
CA ASP A 87 -3.17 -44.19 2.52
C ASP A 87 -1.69 -44.44 2.26
N LYS A 88 -1.23 -44.25 0.99
CA LYS A 88 0.21 -44.35 0.67
C LYS A 88 1.03 -43.33 1.42
N VAL A 89 0.59 -42.07 1.47
CA VAL A 89 1.30 -41.01 2.23
C VAL A 89 1.34 -41.36 3.72
N VAL A 90 0.21 -41.77 4.31
CA VAL A 90 0.12 -42.19 5.71
C VAL A 90 1.03 -43.36 5.98
N GLY A 91 1.08 -44.38 5.09
CA GLY A 91 1.99 -45.50 5.19
C GLY A 91 3.46 -45.13 5.18
N LEU A 92 3.84 -44.18 4.29
CA LEU A 92 5.21 -43.65 4.25
C LEU A 92 5.57 -42.89 5.54
N MET A 93 4.65 -42.10 6.08
CA MET A 93 4.87 -41.40 7.36
C MET A 93 5.04 -42.36 8.52
N LYS A 94 4.19 -43.40 8.64
CA LYS A 94 4.31 -44.47 9.65
C LYS A 94 5.64 -45.24 9.53
N ALA A 95 6.17 -45.39 8.31
CA ALA A 95 7.44 -46.03 8.04
C ALA A 95 8.66 -45.08 8.23
N GLY A 96 8.48 -43.85 8.71
CA GLY A 96 9.56 -42.87 8.90
C GLY A 96 10.12 -42.27 7.58
N LYS A 97 9.49 -42.54 6.45
CA LYS A 97 9.93 -42.08 5.13
C LYS A 97 9.36 -40.67 4.79
N TYR A 98 9.61 -39.72 5.68
CA TYR A 98 9.01 -38.37 5.62
C TYR A 98 9.33 -37.61 4.32
N LYS A 99 10.59 -37.69 3.86
CA LYS A 99 11.00 -37.05 2.61
C LYS A 99 10.19 -37.56 1.42
N THR A 100 10.07 -38.86 1.27
CA THR A 100 9.31 -39.50 0.18
C THR A 100 7.82 -39.15 0.26
N ALA A 101 7.25 -39.08 1.47
CA ALA A 101 5.88 -38.64 1.69
C ALA A 101 5.70 -37.19 1.26
N SER A 102 6.60 -36.26 1.66
CA SER A 102 6.59 -34.87 1.29
C SER A 102 6.70 -34.68 -0.23
N ASP A 103 7.66 -35.38 -0.87
CA ASP A 103 7.84 -35.30 -2.34
C ASP A 103 6.56 -35.74 -3.08
N LEU A 104 5.89 -36.81 -2.59
CA LEU A 104 4.63 -37.30 -3.16
C LEU A 104 3.52 -36.27 -3.05
N VAL A 105 3.38 -35.63 -1.87
CA VAL A 105 2.40 -34.56 -1.62
C VAL A 105 2.69 -33.33 -2.48
N CYS A 106 3.93 -32.84 -2.48
CA CYS A 106 4.32 -31.67 -3.26
C CYS A 106 4.10 -31.86 -4.76
N LYS A 107 4.35 -33.06 -5.27
CA LYS A 107 4.19 -33.34 -6.70
C LYS A 107 2.73 -33.47 -7.14
N ASN A 108 1.85 -34.05 -6.30
CA ASN A 108 0.52 -34.46 -6.72
C ASN A 108 -0.63 -33.67 -6.06
N TRP A 109 -0.41 -33.05 -4.90
CA TRP A 109 -1.50 -32.46 -4.11
C TRP A 109 -1.43 -30.93 -4.02
N LEU A 110 -0.23 -30.34 -4.02
CA LEU A 110 -0.08 -28.89 -3.79
C LEU A 110 -0.29 -28.04 -5.04
N GLY A 111 -0.26 -28.67 -6.24
CA GLY A 111 -0.40 -27.94 -7.48
C GLY A 111 0.73 -26.93 -7.72
N ARG A 112 0.41 -25.87 -8.42
CA ARG A 112 1.34 -24.78 -8.76
C ARG A 112 1.43 -23.77 -7.63
N LEU A 113 2.53 -23.01 -7.56
CA LEU A 113 2.68 -21.90 -6.61
C LEU A 113 1.70 -20.78 -6.91
N HIS A 114 1.25 -20.12 -5.85
CA HIS A 114 0.49 -18.89 -5.96
C HIS A 114 1.32 -17.81 -6.65
N GLN A 115 0.63 -16.91 -7.34
CA GLN A 115 1.21 -15.67 -7.80
C GLN A 115 1.39 -14.69 -6.64
N TYR A 116 2.03 -13.56 -6.88
CA TYR A 116 2.59 -12.74 -5.82
C TYR A 116 1.90 -11.39 -5.73
N TYR A 117 1.77 -10.89 -4.50
CA TYR A 117 1.38 -9.53 -4.22
C TYR A 117 2.34 -8.56 -4.89
N GLN A 118 1.81 -7.47 -5.44
CA GLN A 118 2.59 -6.49 -6.20
C GLN A 118 2.59 -5.13 -5.53
N PRO A 119 3.72 -4.41 -5.52
CA PRO A 119 3.74 -3.01 -5.12
C PRO A 119 2.93 -2.19 -6.12
N PHE A 120 2.22 -1.17 -5.63
CA PHE A 120 1.40 -0.33 -6.50
C PHE A 120 2.26 0.74 -7.20
N GLY A 121 3.06 1.44 -6.45
CA GLY A 121 3.90 2.55 -6.84
C GLY A 121 4.11 3.52 -5.69
N ASP A 122 4.75 4.64 -5.99
CA ASP A 122 5.05 5.67 -5.01
C ASP A 122 4.46 7.01 -5.46
N LEU A 123 3.91 7.75 -4.51
CA LEU A 123 3.62 9.18 -4.65
C LEU A 123 4.80 9.98 -4.07
N HIS A 124 5.39 10.82 -4.87
CA HIS A 124 6.45 11.73 -4.45
C HIS A 124 5.90 13.16 -4.33
N ILE A 125 6.45 13.91 -3.36
CA ILE A 125 6.16 15.32 -3.19
C ILE A 125 7.49 16.03 -3.04
N GLN A 126 7.82 16.85 -4.00
CA GLN A 126 9.02 17.67 -4.01
C GLN A 126 8.70 19.06 -3.47
N ASN A 127 9.42 19.53 -2.46
CA ASN A 127 9.37 20.91 -2.03
C ASN A 127 10.22 21.75 -3.00
N ASN A 128 9.62 22.72 -3.67
CA ASN A 128 10.30 23.58 -4.63
C ASN A 128 11.05 24.77 -3.97
N LYS A 129 10.94 24.90 -2.64
CA LYS A 129 11.67 25.90 -1.82
C LYS A 129 12.68 25.19 -0.89
N PRO A 130 13.78 24.64 -1.43
CA PRO A 130 14.75 23.89 -0.62
C PRO A 130 15.38 24.74 0.46
N GLY A 131 15.86 24.11 1.52
CA GLY A 131 16.51 24.78 2.64
C GLY A 131 16.64 23.83 3.83
N ASP A 132 17.47 24.20 4.78
CA ASP A 132 17.69 23.40 5.99
C ASP A 132 16.41 23.35 6.86
N ALA A 133 16.10 22.15 7.30
CA ALA A 133 14.97 21.93 8.22
C ALA A 133 15.43 22.01 9.67
N ALA A 134 14.59 22.61 10.51
CA ALA A 134 14.77 22.68 11.95
C ALA A 134 13.49 22.26 12.67
N GLY A 135 13.64 21.76 13.92
CA GLY A 135 12.49 21.38 14.74
C GLY A 135 11.66 20.24 14.14
N TYR A 136 12.32 19.35 13.39
CA TYR A 136 11.67 18.22 12.73
C TYR A 136 11.10 17.22 13.71
N LYS A 137 9.88 16.76 13.43
CA LYS A 137 9.25 15.63 14.11
C LYS A 137 8.27 14.94 13.16
N ARG A 138 8.34 13.63 13.08
CA ARG A 138 7.27 12.81 12.52
C ARG A 138 6.69 11.88 13.57
N ALA A 139 5.40 11.61 13.49
CA ALA A 139 4.72 10.80 14.47
C ALA A 139 3.55 10.05 13.83
N LEU A 140 3.23 8.86 14.37
CA LEU A 140 1.98 8.15 14.13
C LEU A 140 1.19 8.10 15.41
N ASN A 141 0.04 8.75 15.42
CA ASN A 141 -0.96 8.56 16.49
C ASN A 141 -1.72 7.25 16.18
N ILE A 142 -1.45 6.22 17.00
CA ILE A 142 -2.06 4.88 16.79
C ILE A 142 -3.56 4.90 17.10
N SER A 143 -4.02 5.80 17.99
CA SER A 143 -5.44 5.89 18.34
C SER A 143 -6.30 6.43 17.19
N ASP A 144 -5.77 7.40 16.45
CA ASP A 144 -6.48 8.10 15.37
C ASP A 144 -6.03 7.61 13.99
N ALA A 145 -4.96 6.79 13.94
CA ALA A 145 -4.32 6.28 12.72
C ALA A 145 -3.85 7.39 11.76
N VAL A 146 -3.34 8.51 12.31
CA VAL A 146 -2.85 9.67 11.57
C VAL A 146 -1.33 9.74 11.68
N ALA A 147 -0.65 9.78 10.54
CA ALA A 147 0.78 10.08 10.44
C ALA A 147 0.96 11.59 10.24
N THR A 148 1.77 12.22 11.09
CA THR A 148 2.03 13.67 11.08
C THR A 148 3.52 13.94 10.88
N THR A 149 3.87 14.92 10.06
CA THR A 149 5.25 15.44 9.90
C THR A 149 5.23 16.95 10.09
N VAL A 150 6.03 17.46 11.04
CA VAL A 150 6.14 18.88 11.34
C VAL A 150 7.60 19.30 11.27
N TYR A 151 7.87 20.42 10.62
CA TYR A 151 9.20 21.00 10.53
C TYR A 151 9.14 22.50 10.23
N LYS A 152 10.25 23.21 10.43
CA LYS A 152 10.45 24.58 9.94
C LYS A 152 11.52 24.58 8.86
N GLN A 153 11.28 25.29 7.77
CA GLN A 153 12.22 25.47 6.67
C GLN A 153 12.13 26.89 6.15
N ASN A 154 13.26 27.58 6.01
CA ASN A 154 13.32 29.01 5.63
C ASN A 154 12.42 29.91 6.51
N GLY A 155 12.29 29.60 7.80
CA GLY A 155 11.44 30.33 8.75
C GLY A 155 9.96 29.98 8.72
N VAL A 156 9.48 29.24 7.73
CA VAL A 156 8.09 28.78 7.59
C VAL A 156 7.90 27.45 8.31
N LYS A 157 6.86 27.33 9.10
CA LYS A 157 6.43 26.05 9.69
C LYS A 157 5.52 25.32 8.71
N TYR A 158 5.85 24.06 8.46
CA TYR A 158 5.03 23.12 7.68
C TYR A 158 4.48 22.03 8.59
N GLU A 159 3.26 21.64 8.31
CA GLU A 159 2.59 20.51 8.94
C GLU A 159 1.91 19.68 7.86
N ARG A 160 2.17 18.38 7.87
CA ARG A 160 1.59 17.42 6.94
C ARG A 160 0.98 16.29 7.74
N GLU A 161 -0.29 16.00 7.48
CA GLU A 161 -1.04 14.89 8.04
C GLU A 161 -1.42 13.93 6.92
N VAL A 162 -1.28 12.64 7.17
CA VAL A 162 -1.65 11.59 6.21
C VAL A 162 -2.43 10.51 6.94
N PHE A 163 -3.59 10.15 6.41
CA PHE A 163 -4.41 9.08 6.94
C PHE A 163 -5.19 8.36 5.83
N ALA A 164 -5.69 7.16 6.12
CA ALA A 164 -6.52 6.39 5.22
C ALA A 164 -7.95 6.31 5.77
N SER A 165 -8.92 6.90 5.06
CA SER A 165 -10.34 6.84 5.39
C SER A 165 -10.91 5.47 5.01
N HIS A 166 -11.52 4.76 5.97
CA HIS A 166 -12.21 3.50 5.71
C HIS A 166 -13.58 3.71 5.04
N PRO A 167 -14.45 4.64 5.50
CA PRO A 167 -15.77 4.82 4.89
C PRO A 167 -15.71 5.34 3.46
N ASP A 168 -14.71 6.20 3.15
CA ASP A 168 -14.57 6.83 1.83
C ASP A 168 -13.63 6.03 0.91
N ASN A 169 -12.84 5.12 1.47
CA ASN A 169 -11.84 4.30 0.78
C ASN A 169 -10.79 5.13 0.02
N VAL A 170 -10.30 6.20 0.64
CA VAL A 170 -9.25 7.08 0.13
C VAL A 170 -8.10 7.22 1.10
N ILE A 171 -6.94 7.63 0.59
CA ILE A 171 -5.87 8.21 1.40
C ILE A 171 -5.99 9.72 1.28
N VAL A 172 -5.98 10.39 2.41
CA VAL A 172 -6.01 11.85 2.50
C VAL A 172 -4.67 12.35 2.99
N MET A 173 -4.14 13.34 2.31
CA MET A 173 -2.98 14.09 2.76
C MET A 173 -3.37 15.56 2.89
N HIS A 174 -3.14 16.13 4.05
CA HIS A 174 -3.35 17.53 4.35
C HIS A 174 -1.99 18.19 4.56
N LEU A 175 -1.70 19.24 3.81
CA LEU A 175 -0.49 20.03 3.93
C LEU A 175 -0.85 21.48 4.27
N LYS A 176 -0.18 22.02 5.29
CA LYS A 176 -0.39 23.38 5.79
C LYS A 176 0.94 24.07 6.08
N SER A 177 0.99 25.39 5.82
CA SER A 177 2.06 26.28 6.28
C SER A 177 1.51 27.39 7.17
N ASP A 178 2.34 27.92 8.08
CA ASP A 178 1.98 29.06 8.94
C ASP A 178 2.17 30.43 8.25
N THR A 179 2.56 30.42 7.00
CA THR A 179 2.83 31.62 6.22
C THR A 179 1.94 31.66 4.98
N PRO A 180 1.26 32.78 4.69
CA PRO A 180 0.47 32.93 3.46
C PRO A 180 1.31 32.64 2.22
N ASN A 181 0.75 31.86 1.30
CA ASN A 181 1.45 31.41 0.07
C ASN A 181 2.78 30.67 0.34
N GLY A 182 2.89 30.02 1.51
CA GLY A 182 4.11 29.32 1.92
C GLY A 182 4.36 28.04 1.14
N ILE A 183 3.32 27.43 0.59
CA ILE A 183 3.40 26.16 -0.15
C ILE A 183 3.79 26.41 -1.60
N ASP A 184 4.81 25.67 -2.04
CA ASP A 184 5.24 25.55 -3.44
C ASP A 184 5.83 24.16 -3.60
N ILE A 185 5.07 23.21 -4.17
CA ILE A 185 5.41 21.80 -4.25
C ILE A 185 5.05 21.21 -5.60
N SER A 186 5.78 20.18 -6.00
CA SER A 186 5.46 19.36 -7.15
C SER A 186 5.20 17.92 -6.73
N LEU A 187 4.22 17.27 -7.37
CA LEU A 187 3.85 15.88 -7.08
C LEU A 187 3.89 15.06 -8.35
N ASP A 188 4.42 13.84 -8.23
CA ASP A 188 4.44 12.85 -9.31
C ASP A 188 4.29 11.43 -8.76
N PHE A 189 3.88 10.52 -9.63
CA PHE A 189 3.86 9.09 -9.35
C PHE A 189 5.03 8.40 -10.02
N THR A 190 5.54 7.36 -9.36
CA THR A 190 6.39 6.34 -9.97
C THR A 190 5.82 4.95 -9.70
N SER A 191 6.15 3.97 -10.54
CA SER A 191 5.79 2.57 -10.31
C SER A 191 6.90 1.64 -10.78
N PRO A 192 7.12 0.50 -10.10
CA PRO A 192 8.07 -0.51 -10.56
C PRO A 192 7.57 -1.27 -11.80
N HIS A 193 6.30 -1.12 -12.17
CA HIS A 193 5.73 -1.78 -13.33
C HIS A 193 6.04 -0.97 -14.62
N PRO A 194 6.74 -1.55 -15.60
CA PRO A 194 7.10 -0.85 -16.83
C PRO A 194 5.89 -0.48 -17.71
N THR A 195 4.73 -1.06 -17.42
CA THR A 195 3.46 -0.74 -18.08
C THR A 195 2.77 0.48 -17.49
N ALA A 196 3.25 0.98 -16.35
CA ALA A 196 2.63 2.11 -15.67
C ALA A 196 2.91 3.42 -16.42
N GLN A 197 1.87 4.22 -16.56
CA GLN A 197 1.92 5.54 -17.20
C GLN A 197 1.21 6.55 -16.32
N GLN A 198 1.80 7.73 -16.20
CA GLN A 198 1.20 8.88 -15.55
C GLN A 198 0.55 9.80 -16.58
N LYS A 199 -0.61 10.36 -16.25
CA LYS A 199 -1.35 11.28 -17.10
C LYS A 199 -2.05 12.35 -16.28
N GLY A 200 -1.91 13.62 -16.68
CA GLY A 200 -2.69 14.73 -16.15
C GLY A 200 -4.04 14.87 -16.84
N THR A 201 -5.03 15.32 -16.07
CA THR A 201 -6.33 15.79 -16.56
C THR A 201 -6.62 17.18 -16.02
N ASP A 202 -7.79 17.75 -16.30
CA ASP A 202 -8.14 19.09 -15.84
C ASP A 202 -8.17 19.23 -14.30
N ASP A 203 -8.46 18.14 -13.56
CA ASP A 203 -8.66 18.20 -12.11
C ASP A 203 -7.88 17.16 -11.29
N ARG A 204 -7.15 16.25 -11.93
CA ARG A 204 -6.44 15.16 -11.24
C ARG A 204 -5.25 14.62 -12.00
N LEU A 205 -4.32 13.99 -11.25
CA LEU A 205 -3.22 13.21 -11.79
C LEU A 205 -3.57 11.72 -11.68
N ILE A 206 -3.35 10.97 -12.75
CA ILE A 206 -3.68 9.55 -12.86
C ILE A 206 -2.39 8.76 -13.04
N LEU A 207 -2.23 7.67 -12.28
CA LEU A 207 -1.29 6.59 -12.56
C LEU A 207 -2.09 5.36 -12.99
N HIS A 208 -1.90 4.88 -14.20
CA HIS A 208 -2.55 3.68 -14.73
C HIS A 208 -1.49 2.66 -15.17
N GLY A 209 -1.75 1.37 -14.95
CA GLY A 209 -0.84 0.33 -15.37
C GLY A 209 -1.45 -1.07 -15.35
N GLN A 210 -0.63 -2.05 -15.74
CA GLN A 210 -0.96 -3.46 -15.65
C GLN A 210 0.15 -4.19 -14.89
N ALA A 211 -0.22 -4.93 -13.84
CA ALA A 211 0.68 -5.80 -13.11
C ALA A 211 1.12 -7.00 -13.98
N PRO A 212 2.23 -7.67 -13.66
CA PRO A 212 2.69 -8.81 -14.45
C PRO A 212 1.67 -9.93 -14.48
N GLY A 213 1.49 -10.53 -15.64
CA GLY A 213 0.65 -11.73 -15.82
C GLY A 213 1.30 -13.00 -15.27
N TYR A 214 2.60 -12.95 -14.97
CA TYR A 214 3.33 -14.03 -14.32
C TYR A 214 4.58 -13.50 -13.62
N VAL A 215 4.84 -14.00 -12.42
CA VAL A 215 6.08 -13.75 -11.66
C VAL A 215 6.59 -15.04 -11.05
N GLU A 216 7.90 -15.25 -11.10
CA GLU A 216 8.56 -16.31 -10.33
C GLU A 216 9.75 -15.74 -9.56
N ARG A 217 9.75 -15.91 -8.24
CA ARG A 217 10.80 -15.42 -7.33
C ARG A 217 12.08 -16.26 -7.35
N ARG A 218 11.94 -17.57 -7.65
CA ARG A 218 13.08 -18.47 -7.73
C ARG A 218 13.91 -18.17 -8.97
N THR A 219 15.22 -18.34 -8.86
CA THR A 219 16.10 -18.22 -10.02
C THR A 219 15.89 -19.38 -10.99
N PHE A 220 16.27 -19.21 -12.24
CA PHE A 220 16.22 -20.30 -13.23
C PHE A 220 17.07 -21.51 -12.78
N GLU A 221 18.24 -21.24 -12.20
CA GLU A 221 19.14 -22.27 -11.67
C GLU A 221 18.48 -23.09 -10.55
N GLN A 222 17.75 -22.43 -9.64
CA GLN A 222 17.01 -23.12 -8.57
C GLN A 222 15.89 -24.01 -9.13
N ILE A 223 15.13 -23.51 -10.12
CA ILE A 223 14.06 -24.28 -10.75
C ILE A 223 14.63 -25.51 -11.44
N GLU A 224 15.73 -25.35 -12.21
CA GLU A 224 16.36 -26.40 -12.98
C GLU A 224 17.05 -27.43 -12.09
N GLN A 225 17.73 -26.99 -11.02
CA GLN A 225 18.36 -27.86 -10.02
C GLN A 225 17.34 -28.76 -9.31
N TRP A 226 16.12 -28.25 -9.11
CA TRP A 226 15.06 -29.01 -8.46
C TRP A 226 14.21 -29.85 -9.41
N GLY A 227 14.41 -29.71 -10.72
CA GLY A 227 13.63 -30.39 -11.74
C GLY A 227 12.18 -29.89 -11.80
N ASP A 228 11.94 -28.64 -11.44
CA ASP A 228 10.61 -28.04 -11.27
C ASP A 228 10.11 -27.32 -12.53
N GLN A 229 10.80 -27.42 -13.68
CA GLN A 229 10.44 -26.70 -14.94
C GLN A 229 8.98 -26.94 -15.34
N TYR A 230 8.48 -28.17 -15.13
CA TYR A 230 7.10 -28.55 -15.44
C TYR A 230 6.04 -27.76 -14.66
N LYS A 231 6.41 -27.16 -13.51
CA LYS A 231 5.52 -26.31 -12.70
C LYS A 231 5.39 -24.88 -13.26
N HIS A 232 6.23 -24.52 -14.22
CA HIS A 232 6.36 -23.18 -14.76
C HIS A 232 6.20 -23.16 -16.30
N PRO A 233 5.05 -23.60 -16.84
CA PRO A 233 4.83 -23.66 -18.29
C PRO A 233 4.83 -22.26 -18.94
N GLU A 234 4.74 -21.18 -18.18
CA GLU A 234 4.93 -19.81 -18.68
C GLU A 234 6.38 -19.54 -19.05
N LEU A 235 7.33 -20.09 -18.30
CA LEU A 235 8.77 -19.87 -18.47
C LEU A 235 9.47 -20.97 -19.30
N TYR A 236 8.91 -22.17 -19.32
CA TYR A 236 9.51 -23.33 -19.97
C TYR A 236 8.56 -23.98 -20.98
N ASP A 237 9.12 -24.54 -22.04
CA ASP A 237 8.37 -25.37 -22.99
C ASP A 237 8.18 -26.81 -22.48
N ALA A 238 7.50 -27.65 -23.27
CA ALA A 238 7.23 -29.05 -22.90
C ALA A 238 8.49 -29.90 -22.75
N ASN A 239 9.64 -29.48 -23.32
CA ASN A 239 10.92 -30.15 -23.23
C ASN A 239 11.78 -29.61 -22.09
N GLY A 240 11.27 -28.68 -21.28
CA GLY A 240 11.99 -28.05 -20.17
C GLY A 240 13.00 -26.99 -20.61
N LYS A 241 12.91 -26.48 -21.86
CA LYS A 241 13.75 -25.40 -22.34
C LYS A 241 13.13 -24.05 -21.96
N ARG A 242 13.97 -23.11 -21.54
CA ARG A 242 13.55 -21.72 -21.21
C ARG A 242 12.96 -21.04 -22.46
N LYS A 243 11.82 -20.38 -22.28
CA LYS A 243 11.16 -19.52 -23.28
C LYS A 243 11.66 -18.08 -23.20
N PHE A 244 12.05 -17.64 -21.99
CA PHE A 244 12.47 -16.27 -21.68
C PHE A 244 13.75 -16.30 -20.81
N ASP A 245 14.48 -15.20 -20.83
CA ASP A 245 15.65 -14.93 -19.97
C ASP A 245 15.25 -14.17 -18.69
N LYS A 246 13.96 -13.80 -18.55
CA LYS A 246 13.37 -13.10 -17.41
C LYS A 246 12.24 -13.92 -16.79
N ARG A 247 11.95 -13.67 -15.52
CA ARG A 247 11.00 -14.42 -14.70
C ARG A 247 9.73 -13.61 -14.34
N MET A 248 9.63 -12.40 -14.87
CA MET A 248 8.48 -11.52 -14.76
C MET A 248 8.00 -11.17 -16.16
N LEU A 249 6.74 -11.52 -16.48
CA LEU A 249 6.18 -11.41 -17.83
C LEU A 249 4.99 -10.47 -17.82
N TYR A 250 4.94 -9.57 -18.80
CA TYR A 250 3.90 -8.56 -18.96
C TYR A 250 3.24 -8.64 -20.34
N GLY A 251 2.00 -8.18 -20.42
CA GLY A 251 1.30 -7.92 -21.67
C GLY A 251 1.34 -9.11 -22.65
N ASP A 252 1.79 -8.88 -23.86
CA ASP A 252 1.79 -9.88 -24.95
C ASP A 252 2.67 -11.10 -24.67
N GLU A 253 3.71 -10.97 -23.85
CA GLU A 253 4.58 -12.10 -23.47
C GLU A 253 3.82 -13.19 -22.73
N ILE A 254 2.72 -12.84 -22.12
CA ILE A 254 1.85 -13.73 -21.34
C ILE A 254 0.40 -13.71 -21.84
N GLY A 255 0.20 -13.30 -23.11
CA GLY A 255 -1.13 -13.28 -23.74
C GLY A 255 -2.08 -12.25 -23.12
N GLY A 256 -1.59 -11.07 -22.76
CA GLY A 256 -2.36 -9.97 -22.19
C GLY A 256 -2.80 -10.16 -20.75
N LYS A 257 -2.33 -11.22 -20.08
CA LYS A 257 -2.67 -11.49 -18.67
C LYS A 257 -2.05 -10.48 -17.75
N GLY A 258 -2.69 -10.27 -16.61
CA GLY A 258 -2.25 -9.36 -15.56
C GLY A 258 -3.36 -8.41 -15.13
N MET A 259 -3.32 -7.99 -13.89
CA MET A 259 -4.33 -7.12 -13.28
C MET A 259 -4.07 -5.66 -13.66
N PHE A 260 -5.07 -4.96 -14.17
CA PHE A 260 -5.00 -3.52 -14.34
C PHE A 260 -5.17 -2.82 -13.00
N PHE A 261 -4.51 -1.68 -12.83
CA PHE A 261 -4.59 -0.86 -11.63
C PHE A 261 -4.58 0.62 -11.99
N GLU A 262 -5.21 1.43 -11.15
CA GLU A 262 -5.21 2.87 -11.30
C GLU A 262 -5.26 3.57 -9.95
N ALA A 263 -4.46 4.66 -9.83
CA ALA A 263 -4.56 5.67 -8.79
C ALA A 263 -4.98 6.99 -9.39
N GLN A 264 -5.83 7.74 -8.69
CA GLN A 264 -6.24 9.09 -9.05
C GLN A 264 -6.01 10.02 -7.87
N LEU A 265 -5.21 11.07 -8.07
CA LEU A 265 -4.86 12.08 -7.07
C LEU A 265 -5.49 13.41 -7.42
N LYS A 266 -6.36 13.90 -6.55
CA LYS A 266 -7.08 15.17 -6.73
C LYS A 266 -6.65 16.17 -5.65
N PRO A 267 -6.10 17.35 -6.04
CA PRO A 267 -5.90 18.45 -5.11
C PRO A 267 -7.23 19.17 -4.79
N VAL A 268 -7.40 19.56 -3.53
CA VAL A 268 -8.57 20.31 -3.04
C VAL A 268 -8.09 21.47 -2.18
N PHE A 269 -8.55 22.66 -2.50
CA PHE A 269 -8.17 23.88 -1.79
C PHE A 269 -9.31 24.35 -0.90
N PRO A 270 -9.09 24.56 0.41
CA PRO A 270 -10.08 25.18 1.29
C PRO A 270 -10.21 26.68 1.07
N LYS A 271 -9.18 27.28 0.46
CA LYS A 271 -9.07 28.70 0.10
C LYS A 271 -8.46 28.83 -1.30
N ASP A 272 -8.19 30.06 -1.72
CA ASP A 272 -7.52 30.32 -2.98
C ASP A 272 -6.15 29.63 -3.04
N GLY A 273 -5.86 29.00 -4.18
CA GLY A 273 -4.62 28.32 -4.49
C GLY A 273 -4.48 28.13 -5.99
N LYS A 274 -3.26 27.89 -6.46
CA LYS A 274 -3.01 27.60 -7.87
C LYS A 274 -2.48 26.20 -8.06
N CYS A 275 -3.01 25.56 -9.08
CA CYS A 275 -2.66 24.21 -9.47
C CYS A 275 -2.45 24.14 -10.97
N GLU A 276 -1.34 23.57 -11.39
CA GLU A 276 -1.09 23.17 -12.77
C GLU A 276 -0.93 21.66 -12.82
N ILE A 277 -1.73 20.99 -13.64
CA ILE A 277 -1.67 19.53 -13.81
C ILE A 277 -1.27 19.23 -15.24
N THR A 278 -0.22 18.45 -15.39
CA THR A 278 0.31 17.97 -16.67
C THR A 278 0.63 16.47 -16.59
N ASP A 279 1.01 15.87 -17.69
CA ASP A 279 1.49 14.48 -17.70
C ASP A 279 2.79 14.31 -16.88
N ALA A 280 3.53 15.39 -16.59
CA ALA A 280 4.71 15.35 -15.73
C ALA A 280 4.39 15.36 -14.24
N GLY A 281 3.18 15.78 -13.83
CA GLY A 281 2.77 15.86 -12.43
C GLY A 281 1.85 17.04 -12.12
N ILE A 282 1.71 17.30 -10.83
CA ILE A 282 0.95 18.43 -10.26
C ILE A 282 1.95 19.44 -9.70
N HIS A 283 1.77 20.72 -10.02
CA HIS A 283 2.45 21.84 -9.37
C HIS A 283 1.44 22.67 -8.58
N ILE A 284 1.65 22.81 -7.27
CA ILE A 284 0.84 23.57 -6.33
C ILE A 284 1.63 24.78 -5.85
N TYR A 285 1.04 25.98 -5.95
CA TYR A 285 1.66 27.22 -5.51
C TYR A 285 0.63 28.27 -5.10
N ASN A 286 1.10 29.34 -4.46
CA ASN A 286 0.25 30.46 -4.00
C ASN A 286 -0.91 30.01 -3.07
N THR A 287 -0.61 29.09 -2.14
CA THR A 287 -1.53 28.67 -1.08
C THR A 287 -0.77 28.44 0.22
N ASP A 288 -1.47 28.46 1.33
CA ASP A 288 -0.99 28.07 2.65
C ASP A 288 -1.59 26.74 3.13
N GLU A 289 -2.56 26.19 2.38
CA GLU A 289 -3.24 24.96 2.76
C GLU A 289 -3.78 24.22 1.52
N VAL A 290 -3.55 22.91 1.48
CA VAL A 290 -4.07 22.04 0.41
C VAL A 290 -4.32 20.63 0.94
N TYR A 291 -5.40 20.02 0.46
CA TYR A 291 -5.68 18.60 0.64
C TYR A 291 -5.42 17.87 -0.68
N PHE A 292 -4.95 16.64 -0.56
CA PHE A 292 -4.87 15.70 -1.67
C PHE A 292 -5.69 14.47 -1.33
N ILE A 293 -6.62 14.14 -2.19
CA ILE A 293 -7.46 12.95 -2.06
C ILE A 293 -6.97 11.92 -3.08
N LEU A 294 -6.52 10.79 -2.59
CA LEU A 294 -5.99 9.69 -3.40
C LEU A 294 -6.93 8.50 -3.33
N SER A 295 -7.49 8.11 -4.48
CA SER A 295 -8.18 6.84 -4.65
C SER A 295 -7.31 5.84 -5.40
N MET A 296 -7.46 4.56 -5.07
CA MET A 296 -6.78 3.45 -5.75
C MET A 296 -7.77 2.33 -6.03
N ALA A 297 -7.65 1.71 -7.20
CA ALA A 297 -8.45 0.58 -7.59
C ALA A 297 -7.69 -0.39 -8.50
N THR A 298 -8.14 -1.63 -8.54
CA THR A 298 -7.66 -2.66 -9.46
C THR A 298 -8.81 -3.26 -10.23
N SER A 299 -8.50 -3.98 -11.29
CA SER A 299 -9.49 -4.73 -12.07
C SER A 299 -9.95 -6.03 -11.39
N PHE A 300 -9.61 -6.26 -10.13
CA PHE A 300 -10.05 -7.42 -9.37
C PHE A 300 -11.59 -7.52 -9.32
N ASN A 301 -12.14 -8.64 -9.76
CA ASN A 301 -13.58 -8.93 -9.83
C ASN A 301 -13.95 -10.30 -9.23
N GLY A 302 -13.20 -10.76 -8.26
CA GLY A 302 -13.39 -12.05 -7.62
C GLY A 302 -12.22 -13.01 -7.86
N PHE A 303 -12.12 -14.01 -6.98
CA PHE A 303 -10.97 -14.94 -6.95
C PHE A 303 -10.95 -15.94 -8.10
N ASP A 304 -12.08 -16.10 -8.81
CA ASP A 304 -12.32 -17.09 -9.88
C ASP A 304 -12.37 -16.46 -11.28
N LYS A 305 -12.24 -15.12 -11.37
CA LYS A 305 -12.34 -14.37 -12.63
C LYS A 305 -10.98 -13.85 -13.06
N SER A 306 -10.74 -13.86 -14.37
CA SER A 306 -9.55 -13.25 -14.96
C SER A 306 -9.59 -11.73 -14.79
N PRO A 307 -8.64 -11.10 -14.09
CA PRO A 307 -8.63 -9.66 -13.90
C PRO A 307 -8.36 -8.88 -15.20
N SER A 308 -7.76 -9.54 -16.21
CA SER A 308 -7.50 -8.92 -17.51
C SER A 308 -8.68 -9.00 -18.49
N ARG A 309 -9.54 -10.04 -18.37
CA ARG A 309 -10.66 -10.28 -19.32
C ARG A 309 -12.03 -10.04 -18.71
N ASP A 310 -12.20 -10.45 -17.45
CA ASP A 310 -13.46 -10.42 -16.71
C ASP A 310 -13.41 -9.41 -15.56
N GLY A 311 -12.35 -8.58 -15.56
CA GLY A 311 -12.10 -7.57 -14.54
C GLY A 311 -13.09 -6.41 -14.61
N ILE A 312 -13.17 -5.66 -13.52
CA ILE A 312 -13.87 -4.37 -13.50
C ILE A 312 -12.92 -3.28 -14.00
N ASP A 313 -13.49 -2.21 -14.55
CA ASP A 313 -12.69 -1.04 -14.96
C ASP A 313 -12.13 -0.32 -13.71
N PRO A 314 -10.80 -0.31 -13.50
CA PRO A 314 -10.20 0.36 -12.35
C PRO A 314 -10.31 1.88 -12.44
N SER A 315 -10.36 2.47 -13.65
CA SER A 315 -10.50 3.91 -13.87
C SER A 315 -11.86 4.39 -13.39
N ALA A 316 -12.94 3.76 -13.85
CA ALA A 316 -14.28 4.08 -13.43
C ALA A 316 -14.47 3.88 -11.92
N LYS A 317 -13.87 2.83 -11.35
CA LYS A 317 -13.95 2.53 -9.92
C LYS A 317 -13.19 3.57 -9.09
N ALA A 318 -11.97 3.95 -9.47
CA ALA A 318 -11.19 4.96 -8.77
C ALA A 318 -11.88 6.33 -8.84
N ALA A 319 -12.42 6.72 -10.01
CA ALA A 319 -13.20 7.94 -10.17
C ALA A 319 -14.44 7.94 -9.26
N SER A 320 -15.20 6.87 -9.22
CA SER A 320 -16.42 6.78 -8.38
C SER A 320 -16.14 6.90 -6.88
N ILE A 321 -14.91 6.61 -6.44
CA ILE A 321 -14.47 6.80 -5.05
C ILE A 321 -14.25 8.28 -4.76
N LEU A 322 -13.65 9.04 -5.70
CA LEU A 322 -13.38 10.47 -5.55
C LEU A 322 -14.63 11.36 -5.65
N GLU A 323 -15.72 10.86 -6.22
CA GLU A 323 -16.95 11.62 -6.44
C GLU A 323 -17.96 11.48 -5.28
N LYS A 324 -17.63 10.73 -4.25
CA LYS A 324 -18.43 10.58 -3.04
C LYS A 324 -18.28 11.76 -2.10
#